data_05c0f3522a5bfc24259910314f69e837
#
_entry.id   05c0f3522a5bfc24259910314f69e837
#
_cell.length_a   1.000
_cell.length_b   1.000
_cell.length_c   1.000
_cell.angle_alpha   90.00
_cell.angle_beta   90.00
_cell.angle_gamma   90.00
#
_symmetry.space_group_name_H-M   'P 1'
#
loop_
_entity.id
_entity.type
_entity.pdbx_description
1 polymer ?
#
loop_
_entity_poly.entity_id
_entity_poly.type
_entity_poly.pdbx_seq_one_letter_code
_entity_poly.pdbx_strand_id
1 'polypeptide(L)'
;MDTTEASAGTALPGHPAVSRYRWVILASCWLAFTLIYINRTAWSVVAVDASHSLGLSVAQLGIFATALSIGYVVTNIPGGVVADLIGGRMAAGISLVAAGILTFAFGSVKNVGVGIAIQILIGLVSGADVASFTKLISRWFPPRERGTAFGLYITSTALGGVIANASIPELLTVLHWNGVYYLLGALTVAVGVACWAFLRNDPPTPVEPVGEPPAPGGGRLGLRAMFGNRNLVSLAAAGLGMQWATLGFLAWGNSLMVKALGLSAGKAALVMVIVSTTAIVVKPLVGFLSDRVRGTRKAHLMVLSGYFTLILAVFGLVRNYSMLLVLAPLLGLGVYGYTVLTNSTVPQYSDPRFVGGAFGFANTAWQLGGVFAPVAVGAVFSATGSLFLALAVLAAGPLLGVFLLLPIREQAKTAVSDEGSSLVHSRR
;
A
#
# COMPACT_ATOMS: atom_id res chain seq x y z
N MET A 1 -25.70 67.28 -2.52
CA MET A 1 -24.33 66.65 -2.44
C MET A 1 -24.60 65.23 -2.01
N ASP A 2 -24.70 64.39 -3.03
CA ASP A 2 -24.90 62.95 -2.87
C ASP A 2 -23.56 62.25 -2.54
N THR A 3 -23.57 61.49 -1.48
CA THR A 3 -22.52 60.53 -1.21
C THR A 3 -23.15 59.13 -1.09
N THR A 4 -23.24 58.50 -2.22
CA THR A 4 -23.54 57.05 -2.36
C THR A 4 -22.29 56.28 -1.94
N GLU A 5 -22.24 55.79 -0.70
CA GLU A 5 -21.28 54.80 -0.30
C GLU A 5 -21.72 53.44 -0.88
N ALA A 6 -20.95 52.97 -1.86
CA ALA A 6 -21.06 51.65 -2.42
C ALA A 6 -20.71 50.60 -1.36
N SER A 7 -21.70 49.85 -0.91
CA SER A 7 -21.57 48.63 -0.14
C SER A 7 -20.73 47.63 -0.89
N ALA A 8 -19.42 47.53 -0.55
CA ALA A 8 -18.57 46.43 -0.98
C ALA A 8 -19.08 45.15 -0.28
N GLY A 9 -19.84 44.34 -0.99
CA GLY A 9 -20.23 43.04 -0.55
C GLY A 9 -19.00 42.18 -0.27
N THR A 10 -18.78 41.85 1.00
CA THR A 10 -17.82 40.84 1.42
C THR A 10 -18.25 39.52 0.84
N ALA A 11 -17.67 39.17 -0.32
CA ALA A 11 -17.76 37.84 -0.88
C ALA A 11 -17.21 36.86 0.18
N LEU A 12 -18.05 35.94 0.62
CA LEU A 12 -17.62 34.80 1.45
C LEU A 12 -16.39 34.18 0.79
N PRO A 13 -15.32 33.82 1.55
CA PRO A 13 -14.14 33.19 0.98
C PRO A 13 -14.59 31.88 0.32
N GLY A 14 -14.69 31.89 -1.02
CA GLY A 14 -14.97 30.70 -1.81
C GLY A 14 -13.96 29.63 -1.44
N HIS A 15 -14.38 28.41 -1.23
CA HIS A 15 -13.50 27.26 -1.06
C HIS A 15 -12.42 27.33 -2.13
N PRO A 16 -11.11 27.29 -1.79
CA PRO A 16 -10.05 27.39 -2.79
C PRO A 16 -10.27 26.32 -3.85
N ALA A 17 -10.33 26.75 -5.09
CA ALA A 17 -10.57 25.85 -6.22
C ALA A 17 -9.48 24.78 -6.24
N VAL A 18 -9.82 23.55 -5.89
CA VAL A 18 -8.88 22.42 -5.83
C VAL A 18 -8.36 22.18 -7.23
N SER A 19 -7.05 22.34 -7.42
CA SER A 19 -6.40 22.24 -8.73
C SER A 19 -6.70 20.90 -9.42
N ARG A 20 -7.14 20.94 -10.69
CA ARG A 20 -7.34 19.73 -11.53
C ARG A 20 -6.04 18.93 -11.72
N TYR A 21 -4.89 19.56 -11.50
CA TYR A 21 -3.58 18.91 -11.61
C TYR A 21 -3.39 17.77 -10.59
N ARG A 22 -4.19 17.74 -9.51
CA ARG A 22 -4.19 16.60 -8.55
C ARG A 22 -4.39 15.26 -9.22
N TRP A 23 -5.18 15.20 -10.28
CA TRP A 23 -5.41 13.95 -11.03
C TRP A 23 -4.18 13.53 -11.84
N VAL A 24 -3.37 14.49 -12.33
CA VAL A 24 -2.07 14.21 -12.96
C VAL A 24 -1.11 13.62 -11.94
N ILE A 25 -1.06 14.18 -10.72
CA ILE A 25 -0.26 13.63 -9.63
C ILE A 25 -0.69 12.20 -9.31
N LEU A 26 -2.00 11.97 -9.14
CA LEU A 26 -2.54 10.64 -8.85
C LEU A 26 -2.23 9.65 -9.96
N ALA A 27 -2.45 10.02 -11.22
CA ALA A 27 -2.16 9.16 -12.37
C ALA A 27 -0.68 8.81 -12.49
N SER A 28 0.22 9.80 -12.25
CA SER A 28 1.68 9.56 -12.24
C SER A 28 2.10 8.61 -11.12
N CYS A 29 1.59 8.81 -9.91
CA CYS A 29 1.85 7.90 -8.78
C CYS A 29 1.29 6.49 -9.06
N TRP A 30 0.09 6.41 -9.65
CA TRP A 30 -0.56 5.15 -10.01
C TRP A 30 0.23 4.38 -11.08
N LEU A 31 0.66 5.05 -12.14
CA LEU A 31 1.47 4.46 -13.22
C LEU A 31 2.82 3.96 -12.68
N ALA A 32 3.52 4.79 -11.91
CA ALA A 32 4.78 4.43 -11.29
C ALA A 32 4.63 3.20 -10.38
N PHE A 33 3.60 3.18 -9.55
CA PHE A 33 3.37 2.07 -8.63
C PHE A 33 2.93 0.79 -9.34
N THR A 34 2.19 0.90 -10.45
CA THR A 34 1.88 -0.23 -11.34
C THR A 34 3.17 -0.87 -11.86
N LEU A 35 4.10 -0.06 -12.35
CA LEU A 35 5.37 -0.56 -12.88
C LEU A 35 6.25 -1.18 -11.80
N ILE A 36 6.28 -0.61 -10.59
CA ILE A 36 6.96 -1.22 -9.43
C ILE A 36 6.39 -2.61 -9.15
N TYR A 37 5.07 -2.79 -9.21
CA TYR A 37 4.46 -4.09 -8.97
C TYR A 37 4.68 -5.08 -10.12
N ILE A 38 4.76 -4.61 -11.38
CA ILE A 38 5.21 -5.43 -12.50
C ILE A 38 6.61 -5.96 -12.23
N ASN A 39 7.55 -5.08 -11.85
CA ASN A 39 8.93 -5.47 -11.52
C ASN A 39 9.00 -6.49 -10.36
N ARG A 40 8.22 -6.28 -9.30
CA ARG A 40 8.17 -7.21 -8.16
C ARG A 40 7.61 -8.58 -8.54
N THR A 41 6.65 -8.63 -9.43
CA THR A 41 6.03 -9.88 -9.90
C THR A 41 6.88 -10.56 -10.95
N ALA A 42 7.70 -9.82 -11.69
CA ALA A 42 8.47 -10.33 -12.82
C ALA A 42 9.29 -11.56 -12.47
N TRP A 43 9.98 -11.54 -11.30
CA TRP A 43 10.79 -12.70 -10.89
C TRP A 43 9.98 -13.99 -10.77
N SER A 44 8.78 -13.94 -10.22
CA SER A 44 7.95 -15.14 -10.07
C SER A 44 7.56 -15.78 -11.40
N VAL A 45 7.55 -14.99 -12.47
CA VAL A 45 7.21 -15.45 -13.82
C VAL A 45 8.45 -15.95 -14.57
N VAL A 46 9.58 -15.23 -14.46
CA VAL A 46 10.80 -15.58 -15.21
C VAL A 46 11.70 -16.59 -14.48
N ALA A 47 11.43 -16.89 -13.21
CA ALA A 47 12.34 -17.64 -12.34
C ALA A 47 12.73 -19.02 -12.90
N VAL A 48 11.81 -19.71 -13.56
CA VAL A 48 12.09 -21.04 -14.15
C VAL A 48 13.07 -20.92 -15.30
N ASP A 49 12.86 -19.99 -16.24
CA ASP A 49 13.77 -19.78 -17.37
C ASP A 49 15.14 -19.27 -16.91
N ALA A 50 15.15 -18.33 -15.97
CA ALA A 50 16.37 -17.80 -15.39
C ALA A 50 17.17 -18.86 -14.60
N SER A 51 16.48 -19.83 -13.96
CA SER A 51 17.13 -20.88 -13.17
C SER A 51 18.08 -21.74 -14.01
N HIS A 52 17.70 -22.07 -15.24
CA HIS A 52 18.54 -22.85 -16.16
C HIS A 52 19.84 -22.12 -16.49
N SER A 53 19.81 -20.81 -16.71
CA SER A 53 20.98 -20.01 -17.05
C SER A 53 21.87 -19.67 -15.85
N LEU A 54 21.28 -19.59 -14.65
CA LEU A 54 21.99 -19.25 -13.41
C LEU A 54 22.39 -20.47 -12.57
N GLY A 55 22.04 -21.67 -13.00
CA GLY A 55 22.33 -22.91 -12.27
C GLY A 55 21.60 -23.02 -10.92
N LEU A 56 20.40 -22.45 -10.80
CA LEU A 56 19.61 -22.45 -9.58
C LEU A 56 18.77 -23.74 -9.45
N SER A 57 18.77 -24.33 -8.27
CA SER A 57 17.79 -25.35 -7.93
C SER A 57 16.40 -24.74 -7.69
N VAL A 58 15.34 -25.54 -7.83
CA VAL A 58 13.95 -25.11 -7.56
C VAL A 58 13.80 -24.53 -6.15
N ALA A 59 14.50 -25.09 -5.17
CA ALA A 59 14.50 -24.58 -3.79
C ALA A 59 15.11 -23.18 -3.65
N GLN A 60 15.96 -22.75 -4.59
CA GLN A 60 16.62 -21.46 -4.57
C GLN A 60 15.86 -20.36 -5.35
N LEU A 61 14.78 -20.70 -6.07
CA LEU A 61 14.04 -19.72 -6.87
C LEU A 61 13.51 -18.53 -6.05
N GLY A 62 13.21 -18.74 -4.78
CA GLY A 62 12.74 -17.67 -3.89
C GLY A 62 13.81 -16.68 -3.41
N ILE A 63 15.11 -16.98 -3.61
CA ILE A 63 16.20 -16.23 -2.97
C ILE A 63 16.24 -14.75 -3.39
N PHE A 64 15.97 -14.47 -4.67
CA PHE A 64 15.98 -13.10 -5.19
C PHE A 64 14.78 -12.28 -4.70
N ALA A 65 13.59 -12.88 -4.59
CA ALA A 65 12.43 -12.22 -4.01
C ALA A 65 12.63 -11.91 -2.51
N THR A 66 13.26 -12.83 -1.79
CA THR A 66 13.66 -12.63 -0.39
C THR A 66 14.69 -11.50 -0.25
N ALA A 67 15.71 -11.49 -1.10
CA ALA A 67 16.76 -10.48 -1.12
C ALA A 67 16.17 -9.06 -1.35
N LEU A 68 15.29 -8.91 -2.33
CA LEU A 68 14.56 -7.66 -2.58
C LEU A 68 13.75 -7.24 -1.36
N SER A 69 13.03 -8.18 -0.77
CA SER A 69 12.16 -7.90 0.40
C SER A 69 12.96 -7.44 1.61
N ILE A 70 14.13 -8.04 1.87
CA ILE A 70 15.05 -7.63 2.95
C ILE A 70 15.49 -6.18 2.74
N GLY A 71 16.00 -5.84 1.53
CA GLY A 71 16.39 -4.48 1.21
C GLY A 71 15.26 -3.48 1.40
N TYR A 72 14.07 -3.82 0.91
CA TYR A 72 12.88 -2.99 1.00
C TYR A 72 12.45 -2.73 2.47
N VAL A 73 12.37 -3.76 3.31
CA VAL A 73 11.96 -3.62 4.71
C VAL A 73 12.95 -2.75 5.49
N VAL A 74 14.26 -2.95 5.29
CA VAL A 74 15.32 -2.18 5.96
C VAL A 74 15.19 -0.68 5.67
N THR A 75 14.82 -0.32 4.45
CA THR A 75 14.79 1.09 4.01
C THR A 75 13.43 1.76 4.06
N ASN A 76 12.36 1.08 4.46
CA ASN A 76 11.05 1.71 4.56
C ASN A 76 11.04 2.94 5.49
N ILE A 77 11.63 2.84 6.69
CA ILE A 77 11.70 3.96 7.63
C ILE A 77 12.68 5.04 7.13
N PRO A 78 13.95 4.72 6.84
CA PRO A 78 14.89 5.72 6.29
C PRO A 78 14.39 6.37 5.01
N GLY A 79 13.82 5.60 4.10
CA GLY A 79 13.26 6.09 2.84
C GLY A 79 12.10 7.06 3.04
N GLY A 80 11.23 6.79 4.03
CA GLY A 80 10.18 7.70 4.42
C GLY A 80 10.70 9.03 4.97
N VAL A 81 11.75 8.97 5.80
CA VAL A 81 12.45 10.17 6.30
C VAL A 81 13.10 10.94 5.15
N VAL A 82 13.75 10.26 4.21
CA VAL A 82 14.30 10.89 3.00
C VAL A 82 13.20 11.59 2.21
N ALA A 83 12.05 10.96 2.00
CA ALA A 83 10.90 11.59 1.33
C ALA A 83 10.40 12.84 2.06
N ASP A 84 10.52 12.88 3.39
CA ASP A 84 10.17 14.08 4.17
C ASP A 84 11.20 15.21 4.02
N LEU A 85 12.47 14.88 3.94
CA LEU A 85 13.56 15.86 3.84
C LEU A 85 13.68 16.48 2.45
N ILE A 86 13.70 15.67 1.38
CA ILE A 86 13.93 16.16 0.01
C ILE A 86 12.64 16.34 -0.80
N GLY A 87 11.48 15.97 -0.22
CA GLY A 87 10.18 16.05 -0.87
C GLY A 87 9.85 14.79 -1.69
N GLY A 88 8.56 14.47 -1.77
CA GLY A 88 8.06 13.25 -2.44
C GLY A 88 8.44 13.17 -3.92
N ARG A 89 8.45 14.29 -4.65
CA ARG A 89 8.86 14.36 -6.07
C ARG A 89 10.29 13.87 -6.27
N MET A 90 11.23 14.41 -5.51
CA MET A 90 12.66 14.08 -5.64
C MET A 90 12.91 12.64 -5.17
N ALA A 91 12.36 12.26 -4.03
CA ALA A 91 12.56 10.93 -3.47
C ALA A 91 12.02 9.85 -4.39
N ALA A 92 10.80 9.98 -4.92
CA ALA A 92 10.22 9.04 -5.88
C ALA A 92 11.02 8.97 -7.18
N GLY A 93 11.42 10.12 -7.75
CA GLY A 93 12.18 10.16 -9.00
C GLY A 93 13.54 9.49 -8.87
N ILE A 94 14.31 9.80 -7.82
CA ILE A 94 15.62 9.17 -7.55
C ILE A 94 15.46 7.66 -7.34
N SER A 95 14.50 7.27 -6.51
CA SER A 95 14.23 5.86 -6.21
C SER A 95 13.88 5.08 -7.48
N LEU A 96 12.94 5.56 -8.30
CA LEU A 96 12.55 4.91 -9.55
C LEU A 96 13.69 4.81 -10.56
N VAL A 97 14.46 5.90 -10.76
CA VAL A 97 15.59 5.89 -11.70
C VAL A 97 16.67 4.90 -11.22
N ALA A 98 17.03 4.94 -9.94
CA ALA A 98 18.01 4.02 -9.38
C ALA A 98 17.53 2.56 -9.45
N ALA A 99 16.27 2.29 -9.07
CA ALA A 99 15.69 0.96 -9.18
C ALA A 99 15.65 0.48 -10.64
N GLY A 100 15.32 1.35 -11.59
CA GLY A 100 15.30 1.03 -13.02
C GLY A 100 16.68 0.67 -13.57
N ILE A 101 17.73 1.43 -13.20
CA ILE A 101 19.13 1.12 -13.57
C ILE A 101 19.55 -0.24 -12.99
N LEU A 102 19.26 -0.49 -11.73
CA LEU A 102 19.58 -1.76 -11.07
C LEU A 102 18.79 -2.93 -11.67
N THR A 103 17.50 -2.72 -12.01
CA THR A 103 16.67 -3.72 -12.70
C THR A 103 17.23 -4.04 -14.07
N PHE A 104 17.69 -3.03 -14.82
CA PHE A 104 18.37 -3.23 -16.10
C PHE A 104 19.66 -4.02 -15.91
N ALA A 105 20.50 -3.66 -14.92
CA ALA A 105 21.73 -4.37 -14.61
C ALA A 105 21.48 -5.83 -14.18
N PHE A 106 20.35 -6.12 -13.51
CA PHE A 106 19.97 -7.48 -13.16
C PHE A 106 19.78 -8.37 -14.39
N GLY A 107 19.35 -7.84 -15.52
CA GLY A 107 19.29 -8.55 -16.79
C GLY A 107 20.66 -9.08 -17.29
N SER A 108 21.78 -8.50 -16.83
CA SER A 108 23.13 -8.93 -17.20
C SER A 108 23.78 -9.93 -16.22
N VAL A 109 23.06 -10.34 -15.18
CA VAL A 109 23.59 -11.19 -14.11
C VAL A 109 23.91 -12.59 -14.63
N LYS A 110 25.13 -13.05 -14.32
CA LYS A 110 25.62 -14.41 -14.60
C LYS A 110 26.00 -15.18 -13.33
N ASN A 111 25.97 -14.52 -12.17
CA ASN A 111 26.35 -15.08 -10.89
C ASN A 111 25.27 -14.81 -9.85
N VAL A 112 24.87 -15.85 -9.12
CA VAL A 112 23.79 -15.77 -8.11
C VAL A 112 24.09 -14.74 -7.02
N GLY A 113 25.35 -14.68 -6.54
CA GLY A 113 25.75 -13.72 -5.51
C GLY A 113 25.58 -12.26 -5.96
N VAL A 114 25.98 -11.96 -7.20
CA VAL A 114 25.79 -10.63 -7.81
C VAL A 114 24.30 -10.33 -7.96
N GLY A 115 23.50 -11.32 -8.38
CA GLY A 115 22.04 -11.18 -8.48
C GLY A 115 21.39 -10.88 -7.14
N ILE A 116 21.79 -11.57 -6.07
CA ILE A 116 21.33 -11.30 -4.70
C ILE A 116 21.67 -9.86 -4.28
N ALA A 117 22.91 -9.43 -4.51
CA ALA A 117 23.36 -8.08 -4.18
C ALA A 117 22.54 -7.01 -4.91
N ILE A 118 22.30 -7.19 -6.21
CA ILE A 118 21.49 -6.26 -7.01
C ILE A 118 20.02 -6.23 -6.51
N GLN A 119 19.43 -7.37 -6.18
CA GLN A 119 18.06 -7.42 -5.65
C GLN A 119 17.95 -6.73 -4.28
N ILE A 120 18.94 -6.90 -3.39
CA ILE A 120 19.01 -6.15 -2.13
C ILE A 120 19.07 -4.65 -2.43
N LEU A 121 19.92 -4.22 -3.37
CA LEU A 121 20.05 -2.80 -3.74
C LEU A 121 18.76 -2.25 -4.34
N ILE A 122 18.06 -3.00 -5.21
CA ILE A 122 16.72 -2.62 -5.70
C ILE A 122 15.76 -2.43 -4.52
N GLY A 123 15.75 -3.37 -3.58
CA GLY A 123 14.94 -3.24 -2.36
C GLY A 123 15.29 -1.99 -1.56
N LEU A 124 16.58 -1.75 -1.34
CA LEU A 124 17.07 -0.59 -0.58
C LEU A 124 16.65 0.75 -1.20
N VAL A 125 16.78 0.91 -2.52
CA VAL A 125 16.39 2.17 -3.17
C VAL A 125 14.88 2.35 -3.24
N SER A 126 14.10 1.26 -3.29
CA SER A 126 12.64 1.29 -3.38
C SER A 126 11.92 1.60 -2.05
N GLY A 127 12.63 1.66 -0.93
CA GLY A 127 12.02 1.94 0.37
C GLY A 127 11.35 3.32 0.49
N ALA A 128 11.75 4.29 -0.35
CA ALA A 128 11.16 5.62 -0.36
C ALA A 128 9.88 5.74 -1.22
N ASP A 129 9.60 4.79 -2.12
CA ASP A 129 8.56 4.92 -3.15
C ASP A 129 7.17 5.17 -2.56
N VAL A 130 6.69 4.23 -1.75
CA VAL A 130 5.32 4.27 -1.22
C VAL A 130 5.13 5.45 -0.27
N ALA A 131 6.16 5.77 0.53
CA ALA A 131 6.14 6.92 1.42
C ALA A 131 6.04 8.23 0.63
N SER A 132 6.79 8.35 -0.48
CA SER A 132 6.76 9.51 -1.38
C SER A 132 5.39 9.70 -2.02
N PHE A 133 4.81 8.63 -2.58
CA PHE A 133 3.48 8.69 -3.20
C PHE A 133 2.38 8.99 -2.18
N THR A 134 2.47 8.39 -0.99
CA THR A 134 1.54 8.67 0.11
C THR A 134 1.58 10.14 0.51
N LYS A 135 2.77 10.70 0.64
CA LYS A 135 2.97 12.12 0.95
C LYS A 135 2.40 13.02 -0.13
N LEU A 136 2.70 12.75 -1.41
CA LEU A 136 2.17 13.52 -2.54
C LEU A 136 0.65 13.50 -2.58
N ILE A 137 0.03 12.32 -2.52
CA ILE A 137 -1.43 12.17 -2.55
C ILE A 137 -2.07 12.89 -1.36
N SER A 138 -1.49 12.77 -0.16
CA SER A 138 -2.03 13.42 1.03
C SER A 138 -1.96 14.95 0.99
N ARG A 139 -0.99 15.53 0.27
CA ARG A 139 -0.88 16.99 0.08
C ARG A 139 -1.80 17.56 -0.99
N TRP A 140 -2.08 16.76 -2.05
CA TRP A 140 -2.89 17.18 -3.18
C TRP A 140 -4.39 16.92 -3.01
N PHE A 141 -4.77 16.00 -2.14
CA PHE A 141 -6.17 15.64 -1.91
C PHE A 141 -6.63 16.02 -0.50
N PRO A 142 -7.80 16.69 -0.39
CA PRO A 142 -8.37 17.06 0.91
C PRO A 142 -8.75 15.79 1.70
N PRO A 143 -8.79 15.85 3.03
CA PRO A 143 -9.10 14.70 3.89
C PRO A 143 -10.37 13.95 3.51
N ARG A 144 -11.37 14.68 2.97
CA ARG A 144 -12.66 14.11 2.54
C ARG A 144 -12.60 13.26 1.27
N GLU A 145 -11.55 13.41 0.46
CA GLU A 145 -11.36 12.69 -0.82
C GLU A 145 -10.15 11.75 -0.79
N ARG A 146 -9.39 11.74 0.30
CA ARG A 146 -8.18 10.91 0.43
C ARG A 146 -8.47 9.42 0.32
N GLY A 147 -9.59 8.96 0.88
CA GLY A 147 -9.99 7.55 0.77
C GLY A 147 -10.15 7.11 -0.68
N THR A 148 -10.87 7.90 -1.48
CA THR A 148 -11.07 7.66 -2.91
C THR A 148 -9.74 7.70 -3.65
N ALA A 149 -8.89 8.71 -3.41
CA ALA A 149 -7.59 8.86 -4.05
C ALA A 149 -6.66 7.67 -3.74
N PHE A 150 -6.58 7.25 -2.48
CA PHE A 150 -5.81 6.08 -2.08
C PHE A 150 -6.41 4.77 -2.62
N GLY A 151 -7.74 4.67 -2.66
CA GLY A 151 -8.43 3.53 -3.25
C GLY A 151 -8.05 3.34 -4.71
N LEU A 152 -8.08 4.42 -5.50
CA LEU A 152 -7.63 4.41 -6.89
C LEU A 152 -6.13 4.11 -7.00
N TYR A 153 -5.29 4.79 -6.23
CA TYR A 153 -3.84 4.59 -6.23
C TYR A 153 -3.46 3.12 -6.00
N ILE A 154 -4.04 2.47 -4.99
CA ILE A 154 -3.67 1.10 -4.62
C ILE A 154 -4.21 0.04 -5.61
N THR A 155 -5.13 0.36 -6.53
CA THR A 155 -5.50 -0.57 -7.61
C THR A 155 -4.31 -0.94 -8.50
N SER A 156 -3.31 -0.05 -8.60
CA SER A 156 -2.04 -0.26 -9.30
C SER A 156 -1.33 -1.56 -8.90
N THR A 157 -1.44 -1.97 -7.63
CA THR A 157 -0.82 -3.21 -7.14
C THR A 157 -1.42 -4.46 -7.79
N ALA A 158 -2.75 -4.49 -7.92
CA ALA A 158 -3.44 -5.60 -8.58
C ALA A 158 -3.21 -5.58 -10.10
N LEU A 159 -3.31 -4.39 -10.70
CA LEU A 159 -3.09 -4.22 -12.13
C LEU A 159 -1.65 -4.60 -12.53
N GLY A 160 -0.64 -4.19 -11.74
CA GLY A 160 0.75 -4.55 -11.98
C GLY A 160 0.97 -6.06 -11.99
N GLY A 161 0.35 -6.78 -11.06
CA GLY A 161 0.36 -8.24 -11.04
C GLY A 161 -0.32 -8.86 -12.26
N VAL A 162 -1.49 -8.35 -12.66
CA VAL A 162 -2.22 -8.83 -13.85
C VAL A 162 -1.39 -8.61 -15.10
N ILE A 163 -0.87 -7.39 -15.31
CA ILE A 163 -0.03 -7.07 -16.47
C ILE A 163 1.21 -7.97 -16.51
N ALA A 164 1.92 -8.13 -15.38
CA ALA A 164 3.11 -8.97 -15.32
C ALA A 164 2.81 -10.42 -15.74
N ASN A 165 1.76 -11.03 -15.17
CA ASN A 165 1.39 -12.42 -15.47
C ASN A 165 0.85 -12.60 -16.89
N ALA A 166 0.24 -11.58 -17.49
CA ALA A 166 -0.26 -11.63 -18.85
C ALA A 166 0.81 -11.35 -19.91
N SER A 167 1.70 -10.36 -19.67
CA SER A 167 2.63 -9.91 -20.69
C SER A 167 4.02 -10.58 -20.64
N ILE A 168 4.51 -10.90 -19.44
CA ILE A 168 5.88 -11.45 -19.32
C ILE A 168 6.03 -12.82 -19.99
N PRO A 169 5.08 -13.79 -19.88
CA PRO A 169 5.20 -15.05 -20.61
C PRO A 169 5.34 -14.86 -22.12
N GLU A 170 4.57 -13.95 -22.71
CA GLU A 170 4.67 -13.64 -24.14
C GLU A 170 6.01 -12.97 -24.47
N LEU A 171 6.49 -12.06 -23.62
CA LEU A 171 7.80 -11.43 -23.80
C LEU A 171 8.97 -12.44 -23.70
N LEU A 172 8.83 -13.47 -22.87
CA LEU A 172 9.85 -14.54 -22.73
C LEU A 172 10.05 -15.33 -24.02
N THR A 173 9.02 -15.46 -24.86
CA THR A 173 9.13 -16.18 -26.15
C THR A 173 10.07 -15.46 -27.13
N VAL A 174 10.25 -14.12 -26.97
CA VAL A 174 11.02 -13.27 -27.88
C VAL A 174 12.32 -12.76 -27.25
N LEU A 175 12.25 -12.33 -25.98
CA LEU A 175 13.32 -11.56 -25.34
C LEU A 175 14.20 -12.36 -24.39
N HIS A 176 13.87 -13.60 -24.08
CA HIS A 176 14.42 -14.33 -22.93
C HIS A 176 14.31 -13.54 -21.61
N TRP A 177 14.64 -14.13 -20.48
CA TRP A 177 14.50 -13.46 -19.18
C TRP A 177 15.38 -12.21 -19.03
N ASN A 178 16.58 -12.21 -19.63
CA ASN A 178 17.49 -11.05 -19.64
C ASN A 178 16.85 -9.83 -20.32
N GLY A 179 16.29 -10.03 -21.51
CA GLY A 179 15.64 -8.98 -22.29
C GLY A 179 14.39 -8.41 -21.60
N VAL A 180 13.64 -9.25 -20.87
CA VAL A 180 12.53 -8.78 -20.04
C VAL A 180 13.03 -7.79 -18.97
N TYR A 181 14.13 -8.10 -18.28
CA TYR A 181 14.71 -7.19 -17.28
C TYR A 181 15.30 -5.91 -17.89
N TYR A 182 15.91 -5.98 -19.08
CA TYR A 182 16.36 -4.79 -19.79
C TYR A 182 15.19 -3.88 -20.14
N LEU A 183 14.09 -4.43 -20.66
CA LEU A 183 12.87 -3.67 -20.99
C LEU A 183 12.25 -3.05 -19.75
N LEU A 184 12.05 -3.83 -18.69
CA LEU A 184 11.46 -3.36 -17.44
C LEU A 184 12.33 -2.28 -16.77
N GLY A 185 13.65 -2.46 -16.77
CA GLY A 185 14.59 -1.47 -16.25
C GLY A 185 14.53 -0.16 -17.01
N ALA A 186 14.57 -0.21 -18.36
CA ALA A 186 14.46 0.96 -19.21
C ALA A 186 13.12 1.70 -19.01
N LEU A 187 12.00 0.97 -18.95
CA LEU A 187 10.69 1.55 -18.69
C LEU A 187 10.63 2.21 -17.29
N THR A 188 11.26 1.59 -16.28
CA THR A 188 11.27 2.13 -14.92
C THR A 188 12.09 3.42 -14.85
N VAL A 189 13.22 3.51 -15.55
CA VAL A 189 13.99 4.76 -15.69
C VAL A 189 13.15 5.83 -16.39
N ALA A 190 12.50 5.49 -17.50
CA ALA A 190 11.67 6.42 -18.27
C ALA A 190 10.52 6.99 -17.41
N VAL A 191 9.83 6.12 -16.66
CA VAL A 191 8.76 6.54 -15.73
C VAL A 191 9.33 7.37 -14.58
N GLY A 192 10.50 7.03 -14.04
CA GLY A 192 11.19 7.81 -13.02
C GLY A 192 11.52 9.24 -13.48
N VAL A 193 12.03 9.38 -14.70
CA VAL A 193 12.28 10.69 -15.32
C VAL A 193 10.97 11.44 -15.57
N ALA A 194 9.93 10.76 -16.06
CA ALA A 194 8.60 11.35 -16.24
C ALA A 194 8.00 11.83 -14.89
N CYS A 195 8.20 11.08 -13.82
CA CYS A 195 7.81 11.51 -12.47
C CYS A 195 8.48 12.82 -12.07
N TRP A 196 9.77 13.02 -12.39
CA TRP A 196 10.43 14.30 -12.16
C TRP A 196 9.81 15.46 -12.95
N ALA A 197 9.32 15.21 -14.16
CA ALA A 197 8.68 16.23 -14.97
C ALA A 197 7.26 16.58 -14.46
N PHE A 198 6.46 15.58 -14.14
CA PHE A 198 5.03 15.74 -13.84
C PHE A 198 4.69 15.84 -12.36
N LEU A 199 5.47 15.25 -11.45
CA LEU A 199 5.18 15.37 -10.02
C LEU A 199 5.56 16.76 -9.50
N ARG A 200 4.73 17.26 -8.59
CA ARG A 200 4.95 18.50 -7.84
C ARG A 200 4.69 18.21 -6.37
N ASN A 201 5.55 18.76 -5.49
CA ASN A 201 5.40 18.47 -4.05
C ASN A 201 4.12 19.06 -3.48
N ASP A 202 3.80 20.29 -3.84
CA ASP A 202 2.70 21.03 -3.25
C ASP A 202 1.77 21.60 -4.33
N PRO A 203 0.46 21.65 -4.04
CA PRO A 203 -0.51 22.35 -4.89
C PRO A 203 -0.29 23.87 -4.78
N PRO A 204 -0.71 24.66 -5.80
CA PRO A 204 -0.60 26.11 -5.78
C PRO A 204 -1.29 26.77 -4.56
N THR A 205 -2.41 26.17 -4.13
CA THR A 205 -3.13 26.56 -2.91
C THR A 205 -3.07 25.38 -1.96
N PRO A 206 -2.45 25.51 -0.77
CA PRO A 206 -2.40 24.42 0.20
C PRO A 206 -3.77 23.93 0.59
N VAL A 207 -3.98 22.62 0.56
CA VAL A 207 -5.24 21.96 0.96
C VAL A 207 -5.36 21.89 2.50
N GLU A 208 -4.23 21.86 3.16
CA GLU A 208 -4.08 21.95 4.63
C GLU A 208 -2.86 22.82 4.95
N PRO A 209 -2.80 23.47 6.13
CA PRO A 209 -1.60 24.18 6.56
C PRO A 209 -0.40 23.22 6.55
N VAL A 210 0.56 23.51 5.70
CA VAL A 210 1.82 22.75 5.63
C VAL A 210 2.78 23.41 6.62
N GLY A 211 3.19 22.68 7.68
CA GLY A 211 4.25 23.13 8.56
C GLY A 211 5.56 23.25 7.77
N GLU A 212 6.49 24.08 8.28
CA GLU A 212 7.81 24.20 7.69
C GLU A 212 8.50 22.83 7.53
N PRO A 213 9.34 22.65 6.48
CA PRO A 213 10.11 21.43 6.31
C PRO A 213 10.92 21.11 7.59
N PRO A 214 11.14 19.84 7.92
CA PRO A 214 11.98 19.48 9.07
C PRO A 214 13.36 20.12 8.92
N ALA A 215 13.85 20.75 9.99
CA ALA A 215 15.20 21.30 10.03
C ALA A 215 16.24 20.18 9.78
N PRO A 216 17.42 20.50 9.21
CA PRO A 216 18.53 19.56 9.10
C PRO A 216 18.82 18.95 10.48
N GLY A 217 18.76 17.62 10.62
CA GLY A 217 18.84 16.92 11.91
C GLY A 217 17.51 16.47 12.51
N GLY A 218 16.37 16.87 11.95
CA GLY A 218 15.02 16.51 12.42
C GLY A 218 14.65 15.01 12.29
N GLY A 219 15.46 14.21 11.59
CA GLY A 219 15.18 12.78 11.40
C GLY A 219 15.11 11.97 12.71
N ARG A 220 15.99 12.27 13.70
CA ARG A 220 15.94 11.64 15.04
C ARG A 220 14.75 12.10 15.86
N LEU A 221 14.40 13.38 15.78
CA LEU A 221 13.20 13.95 16.42
C LEU A 221 11.93 13.36 15.81
N GLY A 222 11.89 13.20 14.48
CA GLY A 222 10.78 12.57 13.76
C GLY A 222 10.55 11.12 14.17
N LEU A 223 11.59 10.30 14.25
CA LEU A 223 11.48 8.90 14.69
C LEU A 223 10.96 8.79 16.13
N ARG A 224 11.52 9.57 17.05
CA ARG A 224 11.05 9.58 18.44
C ARG A 224 9.59 10.02 18.56
N ALA A 225 9.18 11.01 17.77
CA ALA A 225 7.79 11.45 17.72
C ALA A 225 6.85 10.37 17.15
N MET A 226 7.30 9.57 16.18
CA MET A 226 6.52 8.45 15.61
C MET A 226 6.29 7.35 16.63
N PHE A 227 7.32 6.91 17.35
CA PHE A 227 7.19 5.91 18.42
C PHE A 227 6.37 6.44 19.60
N GLY A 228 6.41 7.72 19.90
CA GLY A 228 5.59 8.38 20.91
C GLY A 228 4.13 8.60 20.52
N ASN A 229 3.80 8.52 19.24
CA ASN A 229 2.44 8.73 18.74
C ASN A 229 1.60 7.47 18.91
N ARG A 230 0.79 7.42 19.96
CA ARG A 230 -0.07 6.28 20.29
C ARG A 230 -1.00 5.87 19.15
N ASN A 231 -1.57 6.84 18.42
CA ASN A 231 -2.48 6.55 17.32
C ASN A 231 -1.74 5.87 16.16
N LEU A 232 -0.56 6.37 15.81
CA LEU A 232 0.26 5.81 14.75
C LEU A 232 0.78 4.41 15.10
N VAL A 233 1.26 4.20 16.34
CA VAL A 233 1.71 2.89 16.83
C VAL A 233 0.56 1.89 16.83
N SER A 234 -0.64 2.29 17.30
CA SER A 234 -1.83 1.43 17.28
C SER A 234 -2.25 1.06 15.86
N LEU A 235 -2.22 2.02 14.92
CA LEU A 235 -2.52 1.77 13.52
C LEU A 235 -1.49 0.82 12.87
N ALA A 236 -0.19 1.03 13.15
CA ALA A 236 0.88 0.18 12.67
C ALA A 236 0.74 -1.27 13.17
N ALA A 237 0.47 -1.44 14.46
CA ALA A 237 0.28 -2.74 15.09
C ALA A 237 -0.99 -3.46 14.58
N ALA A 238 -2.10 -2.74 14.43
CA ALA A 238 -3.32 -3.31 13.85
C ALA A 238 -3.12 -3.73 12.38
N GLY A 239 -2.46 -2.89 11.60
CA GLY A 239 -2.13 -3.19 10.21
C GLY A 239 -1.17 -4.38 10.07
N LEU A 240 -0.23 -4.60 11.02
CA LEU A 240 0.59 -5.81 11.09
C LEU A 240 -0.29 -7.06 11.18
N GLY A 241 -1.29 -7.08 12.06
CA GLY A 241 -2.21 -8.20 12.20
C GLY A 241 -3.04 -8.45 10.93
N MET A 242 -3.50 -7.40 10.26
CA MET A 242 -4.24 -7.52 9.00
C MET A 242 -3.34 -8.03 7.87
N GLN A 243 -2.10 -7.54 7.78
CA GLN A 243 -1.13 -7.96 6.77
C GLN A 243 -0.64 -9.39 6.99
N TRP A 244 -0.52 -9.82 8.26
CA TRP A 244 -0.31 -11.22 8.65
C TRP A 244 -1.34 -12.13 7.99
N ALA A 245 -2.62 -11.82 8.13
CA ALA A 245 -3.69 -12.61 7.53
C ALA A 245 -3.65 -12.57 6.00
N THR A 246 -3.44 -11.39 5.41
CA THR A 246 -3.40 -11.20 3.96
C THR A 246 -2.28 -11.99 3.31
N LEU A 247 -1.03 -11.76 3.72
CA LEU A 247 0.12 -12.40 3.08
C LEU A 247 0.21 -13.89 3.42
N GLY A 248 -0.21 -14.29 4.62
CA GLY A 248 -0.32 -15.68 4.99
C GLY A 248 -1.34 -16.43 4.11
N PHE A 249 -2.52 -15.85 3.88
CA PHE A 249 -3.53 -16.42 3.00
C PHE A 249 -3.06 -16.45 1.54
N LEU A 250 -2.48 -15.38 1.03
CA LEU A 250 -1.97 -15.35 -0.35
C LEU A 250 -0.84 -16.38 -0.57
N ALA A 251 -0.01 -16.63 0.43
CA ALA A 251 1.07 -17.60 0.35
C ALA A 251 0.58 -19.05 0.42
N TRP A 252 -0.41 -19.35 1.25
CA TRP A 252 -0.82 -20.72 1.56
C TRP A 252 -2.20 -21.11 1.04
N GLY A 253 -3.08 -20.16 0.69
CA GLY A 253 -4.49 -20.41 0.38
C GLY A 253 -4.68 -21.48 -0.69
N ASN A 254 -3.92 -21.43 -1.78
CA ASN A 254 -3.96 -22.46 -2.82
C ASN A 254 -3.56 -23.84 -2.26
N SER A 255 -2.39 -23.93 -1.64
CA SER A 255 -1.84 -25.18 -1.09
C SER A 255 -2.74 -25.78 -0.01
N LEU A 256 -3.35 -24.94 0.84
CA LEU A 256 -4.29 -25.41 1.86
C LEU A 256 -5.54 -26.02 1.25
N MET A 257 -6.13 -25.40 0.23
CA MET A 257 -7.31 -25.93 -0.45
C MET A 257 -7.00 -27.25 -1.17
N VAL A 258 -5.84 -27.36 -1.81
CA VAL A 258 -5.41 -28.62 -2.45
C VAL A 258 -5.17 -29.70 -1.41
N LYS A 259 -4.39 -29.44 -0.36
CA LYS A 259 -3.97 -30.46 0.61
C LYS A 259 -5.07 -30.85 1.60
N ALA A 260 -5.86 -29.89 2.10
CA ALA A 260 -6.87 -30.14 3.12
C ALA A 260 -8.23 -30.55 2.55
N LEU A 261 -8.58 -30.07 1.35
CA LEU A 261 -9.89 -30.33 0.74
C LEU A 261 -9.83 -31.28 -0.47
N GLY A 262 -8.62 -31.69 -0.89
CA GLY A 262 -8.44 -32.55 -2.05
C GLY A 262 -8.83 -31.90 -3.39
N LEU A 263 -8.87 -30.58 -3.45
CA LEU A 263 -9.21 -29.88 -4.69
C LEU A 263 -8.07 -30.02 -5.71
N SER A 264 -8.43 -30.08 -7.00
CA SER A 264 -7.41 -29.95 -8.05
C SER A 264 -6.74 -28.57 -7.98
N ALA A 265 -5.48 -28.49 -8.41
CA ALA A 265 -4.72 -27.23 -8.42
C ALA A 265 -5.46 -26.12 -9.20
N GLY A 266 -6.12 -26.46 -10.32
CA GLY A 266 -6.90 -25.50 -11.12
C GLY A 266 -8.14 -24.98 -10.38
N LYS A 267 -8.86 -25.83 -9.64
CA LYS A 267 -10.01 -25.38 -8.82
C LYS A 267 -9.58 -24.45 -7.70
N ALA A 268 -8.49 -24.77 -7.00
CA ALA A 268 -7.94 -23.91 -5.96
C ALA A 268 -7.42 -22.59 -6.54
N ALA A 269 -6.73 -22.64 -7.68
CA ALA A 269 -6.27 -21.44 -8.39
C ALA A 269 -7.42 -20.52 -8.80
N LEU A 270 -8.56 -21.06 -9.28
CA LEU A 270 -9.73 -20.25 -9.63
C LEU A 270 -10.27 -19.47 -8.43
N VAL A 271 -10.36 -20.10 -7.26
CA VAL A 271 -10.74 -19.41 -6.01
C VAL A 271 -9.78 -18.26 -5.72
N MET A 272 -8.46 -18.49 -5.81
CA MET A 272 -7.45 -17.45 -5.58
C MET A 272 -7.53 -16.30 -6.59
N VAL A 273 -7.82 -16.62 -7.86
CA VAL A 273 -8.04 -15.60 -8.91
C VAL A 273 -9.25 -14.73 -8.56
N ILE A 274 -10.38 -15.31 -8.14
CA ILE A 274 -11.57 -14.55 -7.74
C ILE A 274 -11.24 -13.64 -6.55
N VAL A 275 -10.59 -14.18 -5.50
CA VAL A 275 -10.13 -13.38 -4.35
C VAL A 275 -9.29 -12.20 -4.81
N SER A 276 -8.30 -12.44 -5.69
CA SER A 276 -7.36 -11.40 -6.14
C SER A 276 -8.02 -10.35 -7.04
N THR A 277 -8.90 -10.77 -7.96
CA THR A 277 -9.63 -9.88 -8.86
C THR A 277 -10.57 -8.96 -8.10
N THR A 278 -11.11 -9.42 -6.96
CA THR A 278 -11.94 -8.60 -6.08
C THR A 278 -11.23 -7.31 -5.64
N ALA A 279 -9.90 -7.30 -5.55
CA ALA A 279 -9.12 -6.10 -5.20
C ALA A 279 -9.38 -4.91 -6.15
N ILE A 280 -9.64 -5.18 -7.44
CA ILE A 280 -9.86 -4.15 -8.45
C ILE A 280 -11.11 -3.32 -8.14
N VAL A 281 -12.16 -3.99 -7.65
CA VAL A 281 -13.45 -3.37 -7.31
C VAL A 281 -13.47 -2.86 -5.87
N VAL A 282 -12.99 -3.68 -4.94
CA VAL A 282 -13.08 -3.40 -3.50
C VAL A 282 -12.25 -2.19 -3.10
N LYS A 283 -11.04 -2.02 -3.63
CA LYS A 283 -10.16 -0.93 -3.24
C LYS A 283 -10.76 0.46 -3.54
N PRO A 284 -11.20 0.79 -4.77
CA PRO A 284 -11.85 2.06 -5.01
C PRO A 284 -13.20 2.20 -4.30
N LEU A 285 -13.97 1.11 -4.19
CA LEU A 285 -15.26 1.12 -3.51
C LEU A 285 -15.13 1.46 -2.02
N VAL A 286 -14.23 0.78 -1.30
CA VAL A 286 -13.98 1.06 0.12
C VAL A 286 -13.44 2.46 0.32
N GLY A 287 -12.55 2.94 -0.57
CA GLY A 287 -12.06 4.31 -0.54
C GLY A 287 -13.20 5.33 -0.65
N PHE A 288 -14.04 5.16 -1.66
CA PHE A 288 -15.19 6.02 -1.90
C PHE A 288 -16.22 5.98 -0.76
N LEU A 289 -16.57 4.80 -0.26
CA LEU A 289 -17.49 4.62 0.84
C LEU A 289 -16.94 5.25 2.13
N SER A 290 -15.63 5.10 2.40
CA SER A 290 -15.02 5.67 3.60
C SER A 290 -15.05 7.20 3.65
N ASP A 291 -15.10 7.84 2.48
CA ASP A 291 -15.19 9.30 2.38
C ASP A 291 -16.63 9.80 2.54
N ARG A 292 -17.63 8.99 2.17
CA ARG A 292 -19.08 9.37 2.20
C ARG A 292 -19.82 8.88 3.42
N VAL A 293 -19.51 7.69 3.92
CA VAL A 293 -20.23 7.12 5.07
C VAL A 293 -19.86 7.90 6.33
N ARG A 294 -20.89 8.31 7.08
CA ARG A 294 -20.71 8.95 8.39
C ARG A 294 -20.04 7.95 9.34
N GLY A 295 -19.04 8.41 10.04
CA GLY A 295 -18.29 7.58 10.98
C GLY A 295 -16.82 7.96 11.00
N THR A 296 -16.13 7.38 11.94
CA THR A 296 -14.70 7.61 12.10
C THR A 296 -13.93 6.57 11.30
N ARG A 297 -12.76 6.91 10.79
CA ARG A 297 -11.91 5.93 10.06
C ARG A 297 -11.49 4.77 10.96
N LYS A 298 -11.35 5.01 12.24
CA LYS A 298 -11.18 3.98 13.27
C LYS A 298 -12.31 2.94 13.23
N ALA A 299 -13.57 3.41 13.26
CA ALA A 299 -14.72 2.51 13.25
C ALA A 299 -14.77 1.66 11.97
N HIS A 300 -14.52 2.26 10.80
CA HIS A 300 -14.45 1.53 9.53
C HIS A 300 -13.33 0.46 9.53
N LEU A 301 -12.15 0.79 10.06
CA LEU A 301 -11.05 -0.17 10.21
C LEU A 301 -11.40 -1.30 11.17
N MET A 302 -12.05 -1.01 12.30
CA MET A 302 -12.50 -2.04 13.24
C MET A 302 -13.53 -2.98 12.62
N VAL A 303 -14.51 -2.44 11.88
CA VAL A 303 -15.53 -3.22 11.17
C VAL A 303 -14.88 -4.13 10.13
N LEU A 304 -13.98 -3.60 9.29
CA LEU A 304 -13.28 -4.40 8.28
C LEU A 304 -12.35 -5.45 8.89
N SER A 305 -11.71 -5.14 10.02
CA SER A 305 -10.85 -6.09 10.74
C SER A 305 -11.67 -7.25 11.34
N GLY A 306 -12.79 -6.94 11.99
CA GLY A 306 -13.73 -7.94 12.50
C GLY A 306 -14.36 -8.77 11.40
N TYR A 307 -14.76 -8.12 10.29
CA TYR A 307 -15.25 -8.81 9.09
C TYR A 307 -14.20 -9.77 8.52
N PHE A 308 -12.93 -9.33 8.41
CA PHE A 308 -11.84 -10.17 7.88
C PHE A 308 -11.60 -11.39 8.78
N THR A 309 -11.65 -11.21 10.10
CA THR A 309 -11.59 -12.32 11.07
C THR A 309 -12.70 -13.33 10.81
N LEU A 310 -13.94 -12.84 10.72
CA LEU A 310 -15.12 -13.68 10.55
C LEU A 310 -15.09 -14.46 9.22
N ILE A 311 -14.78 -13.79 8.12
CA ILE A 311 -14.79 -14.43 6.80
C ILE A 311 -13.67 -15.47 6.67
N LEU A 312 -12.50 -15.27 7.28
CA LEU A 312 -11.44 -16.29 7.35
C LEU A 312 -11.90 -17.53 8.14
N ALA A 313 -12.56 -17.33 9.28
CA ALA A 313 -13.08 -18.43 10.08
C ALA A 313 -14.17 -19.22 9.32
N VAL A 314 -15.12 -18.50 8.70
CA VAL A 314 -16.18 -19.12 7.89
C VAL A 314 -15.57 -19.88 6.71
N PHE A 315 -14.63 -19.29 5.99
CA PHE A 315 -13.95 -19.93 4.86
C PHE A 315 -13.22 -21.22 5.29
N GLY A 316 -12.65 -21.25 6.49
CA GLY A 316 -11.97 -22.41 7.06
C GLY A 316 -12.91 -23.58 7.41
N LEU A 317 -14.20 -23.31 7.64
CA LEU A 317 -15.21 -24.33 7.94
C LEU A 317 -15.82 -24.96 6.69
N VAL A 318 -15.72 -24.27 5.54
CA VAL A 318 -16.34 -24.74 4.29
C VAL A 318 -15.55 -25.88 3.68
N ARG A 319 -16.29 -26.91 3.23
CA ARG A 319 -15.75 -28.08 2.54
C ARG A 319 -16.22 -28.20 1.08
N ASN A 320 -17.29 -27.47 0.74
CA ASN A 320 -17.89 -27.53 -0.60
C ASN A 320 -17.25 -26.50 -1.53
N TYR A 321 -16.78 -26.95 -2.69
CA TYR A 321 -16.12 -26.09 -3.68
C TYR A 321 -16.99 -24.93 -4.17
N SER A 322 -18.29 -25.20 -4.46
CA SER A 322 -19.20 -24.14 -4.93
C SER A 322 -19.36 -23.02 -3.89
N MET A 323 -19.37 -23.39 -2.59
CA MET A 323 -19.45 -22.41 -1.52
C MET A 323 -18.15 -21.61 -1.34
N LEU A 324 -16.98 -22.21 -1.61
CA LEU A 324 -15.70 -21.48 -1.65
C LEU A 324 -15.71 -20.42 -2.76
N LEU A 325 -16.29 -20.73 -3.93
CA LEU A 325 -16.41 -19.75 -5.03
C LEU A 325 -17.31 -18.57 -4.64
N VAL A 326 -18.42 -18.82 -3.93
CA VAL A 326 -19.32 -17.76 -3.43
C VAL A 326 -18.64 -16.91 -2.35
N LEU A 327 -17.87 -17.54 -1.46
CA LEU A 327 -17.16 -16.84 -0.40
C LEU A 327 -15.87 -16.12 -0.88
N ALA A 328 -15.32 -16.51 -2.03
CA ALA A 328 -14.08 -15.93 -2.54
C ALA A 328 -14.12 -14.40 -2.71
N PRO A 329 -15.14 -13.77 -3.32
CA PRO A 329 -15.22 -12.30 -3.39
C PRO A 329 -15.40 -11.66 -2.02
N LEU A 330 -16.14 -12.30 -1.11
CA LEU A 330 -16.31 -11.82 0.27
C LEU A 330 -14.97 -11.88 1.02
N LEU A 331 -14.21 -12.96 0.86
CA LEU A 331 -12.87 -13.07 1.42
C LEU A 331 -11.92 -12.01 0.81
N GLY A 332 -12.04 -11.74 -0.49
CA GLY A 332 -11.31 -10.68 -1.17
C GLY A 332 -11.57 -9.28 -0.58
N LEU A 333 -12.80 -9.00 -0.15
CA LEU A 333 -13.11 -7.76 0.58
C LEU A 333 -12.32 -7.69 1.91
N GLY A 334 -12.24 -8.78 2.67
CA GLY A 334 -11.43 -8.84 3.89
C GLY A 334 -9.94 -8.64 3.61
N VAL A 335 -9.41 -9.38 2.62
CA VAL A 335 -7.98 -9.36 2.26
C VAL A 335 -7.51 -7.99 1.78
N TYR A 336 -8.34 -7.25 1.03
CA TYR A 336 -7.89 -6.02 0.35
C TYR A 336 -8.55 -4.73 0.85
N GLY A 337 -9.73 -4.81 1.46
CA GLY A 337 -10.52 -3.62 1.81
C GLY A 337 -9.82 -2.71 2.84
N TYR A 338 -9.22 -3.29 3.87
CA TYR A 338 -8.55 -2.51 4.93
C TYR A 338 -7.33 -1.72 4.42
N THR A 339 -6.66 -2.20 3.34
CA THR A 339 -5.42 -1.59 2.85
C THR A 339 -5.61 -0.12 2.43
N VAL A 340 -6.78 0.21 1.89
CA VAL A 340 -7.12 1.58 1.51
C VAL A 340 -7.22 2.48 2.74
N LEU A 341 -7.90 1.98 3.77
CA LEU A 341 -8.13 2.74 5.00
C LEU A 341 -6.84 2.93 5.80
N THR A 342 -6.02 1.88 5.94
CA THR A 342 -4.72 2.00 6.63
C THR A 342 -3.84 3.04 5.95
N ASN A 343 -3.70 2.97 4.62
CA ASN A 343 -2.88 3.93 3.85
C ASN A 343 -3.40 5.36 3.98
N SER A 344 -4.72 5.58 3.86
CA SER A 344 -5.33 6.92 3.93
C SER A 344 -5.39 7.50 5.35
N THR A 345 -5.20 6.65 6.38
CA THR A 345 -5.28 7.05 7.79
C THR A 345 -3.91 7.46 8.35
N VAL A 346 -2.80 6.93 7.83
CA VAL A 346 -1.44 7.33 8.28
C VAL A 346 -1.24 8.84 8.23
N PRO A 347 -1.55 9.57 7.13
CA PRO A 347 -1.41 11.02 7.10
C PRO A 347 -2.26 11.77 8.14
N GLN A 348 -3.38 11.17 8.60
CA GLN A 348 -4.26 11.81 9.60
C GLN A 348 -3.71 11.73 11.02
N TYR A 349 -2.91 10.70 11.30
CA TYR A 349 -2.31 10.48 12.63
C TYR A 349 -0.83 10.86 12.67
N SER A 350 -0.32 11.46 11.62
CA SER A 350 1.06 11.95 11.54
C SER A 350 1.10 13.48 11.44
N ASP A 351 2.20 14.06 11.91
CA ASP A 351 2.49 15.47 11.63
C ASP A 351 2.67 15.63 10.11
N PRO A 352 2.05 16.65 9.47
CA PRO A 352 2.17 16.88 8.02
C PRO A 352 3.63 16.98 7.52
N ARG A 353 4.55 17.32 8.39
CA ARG A 353 6.01 17.37 8.10
C ARG A 353 6.66 15.99 7.97
N PHE A 354 6.11 14.97 8.66
CA PHE A 354 6.71 13.64 8.80
C PHE A 354 5.83 12.52 8.22
N VAL A 355 4.98 12.81 7.26
CA VAL A 355 4.05 11.82 6.67
C VAL A 355 4.80 10.66 6.03
N GLY A 356 5.92 10.93 5.35
CA GLY A 356 6.74 9.91 4.70
C GLY A 356 7.37 8.96 5.72
N GLY A 357 7.99 9.50 6.77
CA GLY A 357 8.55 8.71 7.86
C GLY A 357 7.51 7.91 8.61
N ALA A 358 6.35 8.50 8.91
CA ALA A 358 5.23 7.84 9.56
C ALA A 358 4.69 6.67 8.72
N PHE A 359 4.62 6.87 7.39
CA PHE A 359 4.23 5.79 6.48
C PHE A 359 5.29 4.69 6.44
N GLY A 360 6.57 5.04 6.35
CA GLY A 360 7.68 4.09 6.40
C GLY A 360 7.65 3.24 7.67
N PHE A 361 7.42 3.86 8.84
CA PHE A 361 7.26 3.18 10.12
C PHE A 361 6.08 2.20 10.10
N ALA A 362 4.89 2.64 9.70
CA ALA A 362 3.71 1.80 9.65
C ALA A 362 3.89 0.64 8.65
N ASN A 363 4.41 0.92 7.45
CA ASN A 363 4.62 -0.09 6.41
C ASN A 363 5.66 -1.14 6.82
N THR A 364 6.73 -0.75 7.53
CA THR A 364 7.69 -1.71 8.10
C THR A 364 6.98 -2.70 9.02
N ALA A 365 6.16 -2.21 9.95
CA ALA A 365 5.39 -3.08 10.84
C ALA A 365 4.46 -4.02 10.05
N TRP A 366 3.76 -3.50 9.03
CA TRP A 366 2.87 -4.30 8.19
C TRP A 366 3.60 -5.42 7.46
N GLN A 367 4.76 -5.12 6.88
CA GLN A 367 5.57 -6.12 6.16
C GLN A 367 6.09 -7.23 7.09
N LEU A 368 6.42 -6.93 8.34
CA LEU A 368 6.81 -7.95 9.33
C LEU A 368 5.69 -8.97 9.56
N GLY A 369 4.42 -8.55 9.56
CA GLY A 369 3.29 -9.48 9.63
C GLY A 369 3.33 -10.53 8.52
N GLY A 370 3.66 -10.11 7.29
CA GLY A 370 3.77 -11.00 6.14
C GLY A 370 4.96 -11.96 6.17
N VAL A 371 6.05 -11.57 6.82
CA VAL A 371 7.26 -12.41 6.92
C VAL A 371 7.01 -13.65 7.80
N PHE A 372 6.35 -13.47 8.92
CA PHE A 372 6.16 -14.54 9.91
C PHE A 372 4.91 -15.40 9.65
N ALA A 373 3.89 -14.86 9.00
CA ALA A 373 2.63 -15.57 8.77
C ALA A 373 2.77 -16.91 8.03
N PRO A 374 3.51 -17.01 6.92
CA PRO A 374 3.65 -18.27 6.20
C PRO A 374 4.30 -19.37 7.04
N VAL A 375 5.26 -19.04 7.90
CA VAL A 375 5.94 -19.99 8.79
C VAL A 375 4.96 -20.54 9.82
N ALA A 376 4.17 -19.66 10.46
CA ALA A 376 3.19 -20.05 11.46
C ALA A 376 2.07 -20.94 10.86
N VAL A 377 1.54 -20.55 9.69
CA VAL A 377 0.53 -21.35 8.97
C VAL A 377 1.08 -22.71 8.59
N GLY A 378 2.29 -22.75 8.06
CA GLY A 378 2.96 -24.01 7.67
C GLY A 378 3.15 -24.93 8.86
N ALA A 379 3.62 -24.43 10.01
CA ALA A 379 3.80 -25.21 11.23
C ALA A 379 2.48 -25.80 11.74
N VAL A 380 1.42 -24.97 11.86
CA VAL A 380 0.11 -25.44 12.33
C VAL A 380 -0.51 -26.43 11.35
N PHE A 381 -0.44 -26.17 10.04
CA PHE A 381 -0.99 -27.08 9.05
C PHE A 381 -0.24 -28.42 9.02
N SER A 382 1.09 -28.41 9.14
CA SER A 382 1.90 -29.63 9.21
C SER A 382 1.59 -30.47 10.45
N ALA A 383 1.29 -29.84 11.57
CA ALA A 383 0.95 -30.52 12.82
C ALA A 383 -0.49 -31.08 12.85
N THR A 384 -1.43 -30.41 12.17
CA THR A 384 -2.89 -30.70 12.34
C THR A 384 -3.59 -31.19 11.11
N GLY A 385 -3.06 -30.93 9.91
CA GLY A 385 -3.73 -31.16 8.63
C GLY A 385 -5.02 -30.34 8.43
N SER A 386 -5.36 -29.46 9.37
CA SER A 386 -6.65 -28.77 9.41
C SER A 386 -6.61 -27.41 8.70
N LEU A 387 -7.45 -27.27 7.66
CA LEU A 387 -7.69 -25.98 7.00
C LEU A 387 -8.20 -24.92 7.99
N PHE A 388 -9.15 -25.31 8.86
CA PHE A 388 -9.72 -24.40 9.84
C PHE A 388 -8.67 -23.83 10.80
N LEU A 389 -7.84 -24.69 11.38
CA LEU A 389 -6.81 -24.25 12.33
C LEU A 389 -5.74 -23.39 11.64
N ALA A 390 -5.34 -23.73 10.42
CA ALA A 390 -4.42 -22.92 9.61
C ALA A 390 -4.99 -21.51 9.35
N LEU A 391 -6.28 -21.40 9.01
CA LEU A 391 -6.92 -20.11 8.78
C LEU A 391 -7.28 -19.40 10.09
N ALA A 392 -7.54 -20.10 11.18
CA ALA A 392 -7.75 -19.52 12.51
C ALA A 392 -6.50 -18.79 13.03
N VAL A 393 -5.31 -19.36 12.77
CA VAL A 393 -4.02 -18.68 13.07
C VAL A 393 -3.90 -17.37 12.28
N LEU A 394 -4.33 -17.35 11.04
CA LEU A 394 -4.37 -16.12 10.25
C LEU A 394 -5.42 -15.14 10.78
N ALA A 395 -6.61 -15.62 11.14
CA ALA A 395 -7.70 -14.81 11.67
C ALA A 395 -7.37 -14.14 13.01
N ALA A 396 -6.44 -14.72 13.79
CA ALA A 396 -5.96 -14.09 15.03
C ALA A 396 -5.32 -12.70 14.79
N GLY A 397 -4.68 -12.49 13.63
CA GLY A 397 -4.08 -11.20 13.28
C GLY A 397 -5.10 -10.05 13.22
N PRO A 398 -6.09 -10.08 12.31
CA PRO A 398 -7.11 -9.04 12.25
C PRO A 398 -8.00 -9.00 13.51
N LEU A 399 -8.21 -10.10 14.22
CA LEU A 399 -8.89 -10.09 15.52
C LEU A 399 -8.12 -9.23 16.54
N LEU A 400 -6.83 -9.44 16.68
CA LEU A 400 -5.97 -8.58 17.51
C LEU A 400 -5.98 -7.13 17.01
N GLY A 401 -6.07 -6.94 15.68
CA GLY A 401 -6.19 -5.62 15.06
C GLY A 401 -7.39 -4.83 15.58
N VAL A 402 -8.54 -5.48 15.82
CA VAL A 402 -9.73 -4.82 16.42
C VAL A 402 -9.37 -4.22 17.79
N PHE A 403 -8.72 -5.01 18.67
CA PHE A 403 -8.34 -4.55 20.01
C PHE A 403 -7.24 -3.48 19.96
N LEU A 404 -6.28 -3.61 19.04
CA LEU A 404 -5.19 -2.66 18.87
C LEU A 404 -5.65 -1.30 18.31
N LEU A 405 -6.80 -1.25 17.66
CA LEU A 405 -7.43 -0.01 17.21
C LEU A 405 -8.21 0.72 18.34
N LEU A 406 -8.61 0.03 19.40
CA LEU A 406 -9.39 0.64 20.51
C LEU A 406 -8.72 1.87 21.14
N PRO A 407 -7.39 1.88 21.39
CA PRO A 407 -6.71 3.01 22.01
C PRO A 407 -6.64 4.28 21.15
N ILE A 408 -6.92 4.19 19.86
CA ILE A 408 -6.88 5.34 18.96
C ILE A 408 -7.89 6.38 19.41
N ARG A 409 -7.40 7.59 19.68
CA ARG A 409 -8.22 8.76 19.97
C ARG A 409 -8.36 9.58 18.69
N GLU A 410 -9.55 9.62 18.13
CA GLU A 410 -9.84 10.54 17.03
C GLU A 410 -10.06 11.93 17.62
N GLN A 411 -9.37 12.92 17.05
CA GLN A 411 -9.72 14.31 17.32
C GLN A 411 -11.15 14.48 16.77
N ALA A 412 -12.09 14.83 17.64
CA ALA A 412 -13.42 15.25 17.22
C ALA A 412 -13.19 16.31 16.14
N LYS A 413 -13.82 16.16 14.96
CA LYS A 413 -13.89 17.26 14.00
C LYS A 413 -14.45 18.42 14.81
N THR A 414 -13.62 19.43 15.08
CA THR A 414 -14.11 20.71 15.59
C THR A 414 -15.16 21.13 14.56
N ALA A 415 -16.42 20.98 14.91
CA ALA A 415 -17.48 21.62 14.17
C ALA A 415 -17.02 23.08 14.12
N VAL A 416 -16.80 23.59 12.90
CA VAL A 416 -16.71 25.03 12.70
C VAL A 416 -17.97 25.53 13.36
N SER A 417 -17.83 26.03 14.57
CA SER A 417 -18.91 26.55 15.36
C SER A 417 -19.58 27.64 14.52
N ASP A 418 -20.89 27.51 14.33
CA ASP A 418 -21.79 28.58 13.88
C ASP A 418 -21.80 29.76 14.89
N GLU A 419 -20.67 30.04 15.54
CA GLU A 419 -20.52 31.20 16.42
C GLU A 419 -20.50 32.56 15.67
N GLY A 420 -20.49 32.53 14.33
CA GLY A 420 -20.67 33.74 13.52
C GLY A 420 -22.10 34.30 13.51
N SER A 421 -23.12 33.53 13.93
CA SER A 421 -24.54 33.95 13.80
C SER A 421 -25.10 34.61 15.06
N SER A 422 -24.47 34.46 16.23
CA SER A 422 -25.03 35.00 17.47
C SER A 422 -24.61 36.45 17.82
N LEU A 423 -23.59 36.97 17.13
CA LEU A 423 -23.11 38.36 17.38
C LEU A 423 -23.86 39.44 16.57
N VAL A 424 -24.80 39.08 15.68
CA VAL A 424 -25.55 40.06 14.87
C VAL A 424 -26.88 40.44 15.52
N HIS A 425 -27.35 39.72 16.55
CA HIS A 425 -28.66 39.97 17.18
C HIS A 425 -28.62 40.73 18.51
N SER A 426 -27.47 41.17 19.00
CA SER A 426 -27.37 41.93 20.27
C SER A 426 -27.13 43.43 20.12
N ARG A 427 -27.25 43.98 18.90
CA ARG A 427 -27.24 45.44 18.69
C ARG A 427 -28.46 45.88 17.85
N ARG A 428 -29.60 45.87 18.46
CA ARG A 428 -30.73 46.74 18.14
C ARG A 428 -31.40 47.19 19.44
#